data_1e2fc824ad5437a393e9d94b323169d9
#
_entry.id   1e2fc824ad5437a393e9d94b323169d9
#
_cell.length_a   1.000
_cell.length_b   1.000
_cell.length_c   1.000
_cell.angle_alpha   90.00
_cell.angle_beta   90.00
_cell.angle_gamma   90.00
#
_symmetry.space_group_name_H-M   'P 1'
#
loop_
_entity.id
_entity.type
_entity.pdbx_description
1 polymer ?
#
loop_
_entity_poly.entity_id
_entity_poly.type
_entity_poly.pdbx_seq_one_letter_code
_entity_poly.pdbx_strand_id
1 'polypeptide(L)'
;MIMDSRDLTYVLTVRDTQNFSKAAQRLFISQPSLSQYIRRLEQRLGEPIFFRDKAQVMLTPFGEVYAREAEKLLDCIHQMEETLHLAKERNRSMIRVGISQSYSKSFVPAIIKIVHKLRPDSDVAFVDGISTLLEKEILEGRISFGIFPGPPARSDVAFVPLCQDPLYFAVSRDNKKAVEILKSAWSGKFLDLAAFRDFPFVLHTKGAKLRDLTFHICQSFGFLPRPICESETLDTLYSLVNHNYGVAILSLTPLTNLSEKENRVLFFPLLTPSATRTFGFYCSRDQEKDSFIQKVAKAMRIKIEANHQQMKAFIERDREHVLGRG
;
A
#
# COMPACT_ATOMS: atom_id res chain seq x y z
N MET A 1 40.23 7.26 4.73
CA MET A 1 39.50 8.46 4.29
C MET A 1 38.25 8.55 5.17
N ILE A 2 38.16 9.58 6.03
CA ILE A 2 36.98 9.79 6.90
C ILE A 2 36.02 10.68 6.12
N MET A 3 34.84 10.16 5.79
CA MET A 3 33.74 10.94 5.18
C MET A 3 32.90 11.56 6.30
N ASP A 4 32.56 12.85 6.18
CA ASP A 4 31.65 13.58 7.06
C ASP A 4 30.24 13.63 6.38
N SER A 5 29.17 13.56 7.14
CA SER A 5 27.80 13.74 6.63
C SER A 5 27.61 15.06 5.89
N ARG A 6 28.36 16.09 6.25
CA ARG A 6 28.43 17.37 5.51
C ARG A 6 28.97 17.21 4.10
N ASP A 7 29.94 16.32 3.86
CA ASP A 7 30.47 16.04 2.53
C ASP A 7 29.33 15.58 1.61
N LEU A 8 28.48 14.67 2.11
CA LEU A 8 27.34 14.13 1.38
C LEU A 8 26.27 15.20 1.12
N THR A 9 25.86 15.88 2.19
CA THR A 9 24.79 16.90 2.12
C THR A 9 25.16 18.06 1.20
N TYR A 10 26.39 18.54 1.25
CA TYR A 10 26.84 19.68 0.44
C TYR A 10 26.86 19.33 -1.05
N VAL A 11 27.40 18.17 -1.40
CA VAL A 11 27.42 17.70 -2.79
C VAL A 11 26.01 17.53 -3.34
N LEU A 12 25.13 16.84 -2.61
CA LEU A 12 23.75 16.63 -3.05
C LEU A 12 22.96 17.93 -3.17
N THR A 13 23.15 18.87 -2.24
CA THR A 13 22.49 20.19 -2.33
C THR A 13 22.96 20.99 -3.54
N VAL A 14 24.25 20.94 -3.90
CA VAL A 14 24.78 21.59 -5.12
C VAL A 14 24.25 20.92 -6.38
N ARG A 15 24.19 19.59 -6.42
CA ARG A 15 23.57 18.82 -7.51
C ARG A 15 22.12 19.23 -7.73
N ASP A 16 21.30 19.24 -6.67
CA ASP A 16 19.86 19.49 -6.75
C ASP A 16 19.53 20.92 -7.14
N THR A 17 20.34 21.87 -6.69
CA THR A 17 20.14 23.30 -7.03
C THR A 17 20.82 23.71 -8.32
N GLN A 18 21.76 22.92 -8.83
CA GLN A 18 22.62 23.22 -10.00
C GLN A 18 23.25 24.61 -9.95
N ASN A 19 23.42 25.16 -8.74
CA ASN A 19 23.91 26.52 -8.53
C ASN A 19 24.50 26.66 -7.13
N PHE A 20 25.82 27.01 -7.06
CA PHE A 20 26.53 27.16 -5.80
C PHE A 20 25.93 28.24 -4.89
N SER A 21 25.43 29.37 -5.46
CA SER A 21 24.83 30.44 -4.66
C SER A 21 23.50 30.00 -4.03
N LYS A 22 22.64 29.35 -4.81
CA LYS A 22 21.37 28.77 -4.29
C LYS A 22 21.64 27.67 -3.28
N ALA A 23 22.59 26.78 -3.53
CA ALA A 23 23.01 25.74 -2.60
C ALA A 23 23.50 26.32 -1.27
N ALA A 24 24.38 27.32 -1.33
CA ALA A 24 24.92 27.99 -0.15
C ALA A 24 23.81 28.66 0.68
N GLN A 25 22.86 29.32 0.01
CA GLN A 25 21.67 29.89 0.68
C GLN A 25 20.83 28.83 1.37
N ARG A 26 20.58 27.69 0.72
CA ARG A 26 19.83 26.56 1.28
C ARG A 26 20.54 25.91 2.47
N LEU A 27 21.87 25.93 2.46
CA LEU A 27 22.74 25.40 3.54
C LEU A 27 23.07 26.44 4.62
N PHE A 28 22.56 27.66 4.53
CA PHE A 28 22.81 28.78 5.46
C PHE A 28 24.30 29.10 5.64
N ILE A 29 25.07 29.03 4.55
CA ILE A 29 26.49 29.39 4.52
C ILE A 29 26.80 30.35 3.37
N SER A 30 28.02 30.96 3.36
CA SER A 30 28.43 31.81 2.22
C SER A 30 28.83 30.94 1.02
N GLN A 31 28.55 31.45 -0.20
CA GLN A 31 28.94 30.77 -1.44
C GLN A 31 30.48 30.52 -1.54
N PRO A 32 31.39 31.46 -1.14
CA PRO A 32 32.80 31.17 -1.11
C PRO A 32 33.17 30.01 -0.18
N SER A 33 32.51 29.92 0.98
CA SER A 33 32.73 28.83 1.93
C SER A 33 32.34 27.48 1.35
N LEU A 34 31.17 27.40 0.70
CA LEU A 34 30.71 26.16 0.04
C LEU A 34 31.66 25.76 -1.09
N SER A 35 32.04 26.71 -1.95
CA SER A 35 32.96 26.45 -3.07
C SER A 35 34.32 25.97 -2.59
N GLN A 36 34.86 26.57 -1.53
CA GLN A 36 36.12 26.13 -0.92
C GLN A 36 36.03 24.78 -0.29
N TYR A 37 34.88 24.46 0.36
CA TYR A 37 34.61 23.16 0.96
C TYR A 37 34.61 22.04 -0.09
N ILE A 38 33.83 22.23 -1.17
CA ILE A 38 33.77 21.27 -2.27
C ILE A 38 35.17 21.08 -2.92
N ARG A 39 35.93 22.14 -3.14
CA ARG A 39 37.31 22.01 -3.66
C ARG A 39 38.20 21.16 -2.77
N ARG A 40 38.13 21.34 -1.45
CA ARG A 40 38.89 20.52 -0.49
C ARG A 40 38.44 19.06 -0.50
N LEU A 41 37.15 18.83 -0.67
CA LEU A 41 36.60 17.48 -0.81
C LEU A 41 37.14 16.82 -2.09
N GLU A 42 37.04 17.47 -3.23
CA GLU A 42 37.58 17.01 -4.53
C GLU A 42 39.08 16.69 -4.43
N GLN A 43 39.86 17.56 -3.77
CA GLN A 43 41.30 17.32 -3.53
C GLN A 43 41.54 16.06 -2.64
N ARG A 44 40.70 15.81 -1.63
CA ARG A 44 40.81 14.61 -0.80
C ARG A 44 40.43 13.33 -1.59
N LEU A 45 39.50 13.45 -2.50
CA LEU A 45 39.01 12.33 -3.33
C LEU A 45 39.95 12.05 -4.52
N GLY A 46 40.73 13.03 -4.93
CA GLY A 46 41.65 12.97 -6.08
C GLY A 46 40.96 13.21 -7.43
N GLU A 47 39.64 13.39 -7.45
CA GLU A 47 38.83 13.56 -8.65
C GLU A 47 37.80 14.70 -8.49
N PRO A 48 37.50 15.45 -9.55
CA PRO A 48 36.47 16.48 -9.52
C PRO A 48 35.09 15.89 -9.51
N ILE A 49 34.22 16.44 -8.62
CA ILE A 49 32.79 16.04 -8.52
C ILE A 49 31.95 16.86 -9.52
N PHE A 50 32.32 18.14 -9.74
CA PHE A 50 31.58 19.05 -10.62
C PHE A 50 32.44 19.55 -11.76
N PHE A 51 31.86 19.71 -12.94
CA PHE A 51 32.49 20.43 -14.05
C PHE A 51 32.61 21.93 -13.73
N ARG A 52 33.75 22.53 -14.03
CA ARG A 52 34.04 23.94 -13.71
C ARG A 52 33.80 24.92 -14.88
N ASP A 53 33.77 24.39 -16.11
CA ASP A 53 33.79 25.22 -17.33
C ASP A 53 32.42 25.35 -18.00
N LYS A 54 31.34 25.05 -17.30
CA LYS A 54 29.98 25.12 -17.84
C LYS A 54 29.17 26.23 -17.18
N ALA A 55 28.29 26.84 -17.96
CA ALA A 55 27.36 27.87 -17.49
C ALA A 55 26.39 27.34 -16.39
N GLN A 56 26.21 26.02 -16.32
CA GLN A 56 25.46 25.32 -15.29
C GLN A 56 26.36 24.35 -14.52
N VAL A 57 26.14 24.23 -13.23
CA VAL A 57 26.83 23.26 -12.38
C VAL A 57 26.30 21.85 -12.69
N MET A 58 27.17 21.01 -13.22
CA MET A 58 26.87 19.63 -13.59
C MET A 58 27.83 18.67 -12.91
N LEU A 59 27.38 17.46 -12.57
CA LEU A 59 28.22 16.39 -12.07
C LEU A 59 29.15 15.86 -13.17
N THR A 60 30.37 15.50 -12.79
CA THR A 60 31.26 14.66 -13.61
C THR A 60 30.78 13.20 -13.54
N PRO A 61 31.27 12.29 -14.40
CA PRO A 61 30.99 10.85 -14.24
C PRO A 61 31.38 10.29 -12.86
N PHE A 62 32.48 10.78 -12.27
CA PHE A 62 32.85 10.49 -10.89
C PHE A 62 31.84 11.08 -9.89
N GLY A 63 31.39 12.31 -10.12
CA GLY A 63 30.39 13.00 -9.31
C GLY A 63 29.03 12.27 -9.30
N GLU A 64 28.62 11.68 -10.43
CA GLU A 64 27.39 10.88 -10.50
C GLU A 64 27.47 9.62 -9.62
N VAL A 65 28.60 8.94 -9.65
CA VAL A 65 28.84 7.78 -8.77
C VAL A 65 28.83 8.24 -7.32
N TYR A 66 29.57 9.32 -7.01
CA TYR A 66 29.62 9.87 -5.65
C TYR A 66 28.22 10.25 -5.13
N ALA A 67 27.43 10.98 -5.92
CA ALA A 67 26.09 11.42 -5.53
C ALA A 67 25.14 10.24 -5.24
N ARG A 68 25.18 9.22 -6.08
CA ARG A 68 24.36 8.00 -5.88
C ARG A 68 24.72 7.26 -4.60
N GLU A 69 26.01 7.11 -4.30
CA GLU A 69 26.43 6.45 -3.05
C GLU A 69 26.20 7.36 -1.83
N ALA A 70 26.32 8.68 -1.99
CA ALA A 70 26.01 9.68 -0.98
C ALA A 70 24.52 9.63 -0.55
N GLU A 71 23.59 9.46 -1.48
CA GLU A 71 22.16 9.28 -1.17
C GLU A 71 21.94 8.06 -0.29
N LYS A 72 22.50 6.91 -0.67
CA LYS A 72 22.36 5.67 0.12
C LYS A 72 22.89 5.83 1.55
N LEU A 73 24.01 6.52 1.71
CA LEU A 73 24.61 6.76 3.02
C LEU A 73 23.76 7.72 3.86
N LEU A 74 23.20 8.79 3.29
CA LEU A 74 22.29 9.68 4.01
C LEU A 74 21.01 8.96 4.42
N ASP A 75 20.43 8.13 3.57
CA ASP A 75 19.27 7.29 3.91
C ASP A 75 19.60 6.37 5.07
N CYS A 76 20.79 5.75 5.09
CA CYS A 76 21.24 4.91 6.18
C CYS A 76 21.40 5.69 7.49
N ILE A 77 21.93 6.92 7.45
CA ILE A 77 22.06 7.81 8.60
C ILE A 77 20.67 8.17 9.15
N HIS A 78 19.73 8.58 8.29
CA HIS A 78 18.37 8.89 8.68
C HIS A 78 17.68 7.68 9.32
N GLN A 79 17.85 6.48 8.76
CA GLN A 79 17.32 5.24 9.33
C GLN A 79 17.89 4.96 10.73
N MET A 80 19.19 5.20 10.92
CA MET A 80 19.82 5.06 12.24
C MET A 80 19.25 6.07 13.23
N GLU A 81 19.11 7.34 12.85
CA GLU A 81 18.52 8.39 13.69
C GLU A 81 17.09 8.06 14.10
N GLU A 82 16.25 7.61 13.14
CA GLU A 82 14.90 7.14 13.44
C GLU A 82 14.90 5.95 14.39
N THR A 83 15.79 4.97 14.17
CA THR A 83 15.92 3.79 15.05
C THR A 83 16.32 4.19 16.47
N LEU A 84 17.26 5.14 16.60
CA LEU A 84 17.69 5.68 17.91
C LEU A 84 16.58 6.51 18.57
N HIS A 85 15.83 7.29 17.78
CA HIS A 85 14.65 8.02 18.27
C HIS A 85 13.59 7.05 18.79
N LEU A 86 13.28 6.00 18.05
CA LEU A 86 12.37 4.93 18.45
C LEU A 86 12.87 4.19 19.72
N ALA A 87 14.18 3.99 19.85
CA ALA A 87 14.77 3.40 21.05
C ALA A 87 14.66 4.31 22.28
N LYS A 88 14.74 5.64 22.11
CA LYS A 88 14.50 6.62 23.17
C LYS A 88 13.02 6.71 23.57
N GLU A 89 12.12 6.58 22.59
CA GLU A 89 10.66 6.56 22.81
C GLU A 89 10.13 5.22 23.31
N ARG A 90 10.97 4.17 23.40
CA ARG A 90 10.61 2.88 24.02
C ARG A 90 10.14 2.98 25.48
N ASN A 91 10.33 4.12 26.13
CA ASN A 91 9.68 4.43 27.41
C ASN A 91 8.23 4.92 27.29
N ARG A 92 7.75 5.29 26.08
CA ARG A 92 6.32 5.42 25.73
C ARG A 92 6.09 4.42 24.62
N SER A 93 5.33 3.37 24.91
CA SER A 93 5.13 2.24 24.01
C SER A 93 4.27 2.62 22.79
N MET A 94 4.86 3.35 21.83
CA MET A 94 4.18 3.61 20.56
C MET A 94 4.15 2.35 19.71
N ILE A 95 2.97 1.87 19.42
CA ILE A 95 2.74 0.72 18.53
C ILE A 95 2.47 1.26 17.14
N ARG A 96 3.40 1.02 16.21
CA ARG A 96 3.24 1.41 14.80
C ARG A 96 2.66 0.24 14.00
N VAL A 97 1.56 0.48 13.32
CA VAL A 97 0.82 -0.54 12.57
C VAL A 97 0.83 -0.21 11.09
N GLY A 98 1.40 -1.11 10.29
CA GLY A 98 1.34 -1.05 8.84
C GLY A 98 -0.01 -1.52 8.32
N ILE A 99 -0.63 -0.72 7.46
CA ILE A 99 -1.91 -1.10 6.86
C ILE A 99 -1.96 -0.68 5.39
N SER A 100 -2.57 -1.50 4.54
CA SER A 100 -2.85 -1.06 3.18
C SER A 100 -4.01 -0.07 3.19
N GLN A 101 -3.85 1.06 2.50
CA GLN A 101 -4.78 2.19 2.48
C GLN A 101 -6.26 1.79 2.30
N SER A 102 -6.55 0.84 1.41
CA SER A 102 -7.91 0.35 1.18
C SER A 102 -8.56 -0.30 2.40
N TYR A 103 -7.78 -0.67 3.43
CA TYR A 103 -8.25 -1.37 4.63
C TYR A 103 -8.29 -0.46 5.86
N SER A 104 -7.65 0.70 5.81
CA SER A 104 -7.49 1.63 6.94
C SER A 104 -8.84 2.02 7.54
N LYS A 105 -9.78 2.47 6.73
CA LYS A 105 -11.12 2.90 7.16
C LYS A 105 -11.88 1.83 7.95
N SER A 106 -11.75 0.57 7.54
CA SER A 106 -12.48 -0.56 8.14
C SER A 106 -11.79 -1.15 9.36
N PHE A 107 -10.46 -1.17 9.39
CA PHE A 107 -9.74 -1.90 10.43
C PHE A 107 -9.06 -1.01 11.48
N VAL A 108 -8.70 0.23 11.17
CA VAL A 108 -8.07 1.14 12.14
C VAL A 108 -8.88 1.25 13.45
N PRO A 109 -10.20 1.47 13.44
CA PRO A 109 -10.96 1.56 14.69
C PRO A 109 -10.94 0.25 15.50
N ALA A 110 -10.96 -0.89 14.81
CA ALA A 110 -10.89 -2.20 15.46
C ALA A 110 -9.51 -2.48 16.05
N ILE A 111 -8.44 -2.14 15.32
CA ILE A 111 -7.05 -2.30 15.77
C ILE A 111 -6.81 -1.47 17.02
N ILE A 112 -7.18 -0.18 17.02
CA ILE A 112 -7.04 0.69 18.19
C ILE A 112 -7.74 0.09 19.40
N LYS A 113 -8.99 -0.36 19.24
CA LYS A 113 -9.76 -0.97 20.33
C LYS A 113 -9.09 -2.24 20.88
N ILE A 114 -8.54 -3.07 20.01
CA ILE A 114 -7.84 -4.31 20.41
C ILE A 114 -6.53 -3.97 21.13
N VAL A 115 -5.74 -3.05 20.58
CA VAL A 115 -4.46 -2.64 21.15
C VAL A 115 -4.67 -2.03 22.54
N HIS A 116 -5.57 -1.06 22.69
CA HIS A 116 -5.83 -0.43 23.98
C HIS A 116 -6.42 -1.40 25.02
N LYS A 117 -7.18 -2.43 24.59
CA LYS A 117 -7.61 -3.49 25.51
C LYS A 117 -6.45 -4.32 26.06
N LEU A 118 -5.39 -4.51 25.27
CA LEU A 118 -4.23 -5.33 25.63
C LEU A 118 -3.09 -4.53 26.26
N ARG A 119 -2.96 -3.28 25.86
CA ARG A 119 -1.95 -2.30 26.34
C ARG A 119 -2.59 -0.92 26.44
N PRO A 120 -3.28 -0.59 27.55
CA PRO A 120 -4.04 0.66 27.68
C PRO A 120 -3.22 1.93 27.54
N ASP A 121 -1.96 1.90 27.96
CA ASP A 121 -1.06 3.07 28.01
C ASP A 121 -0.23 3.24 26.73
N SER A 122 -0.56 2.49 25.67
CA SER A 122 0.18 2.56 24.41
C SER A 122 -0.46 3.56 23.46
N ASP A 123 0.37 4.41 22.86
CA ASP A 123 -0.01 5.19 21.68
C ASP A 123 0.00 4.29 20.44
N VAL A 124 -0.88 4.56 19.47
CA VAL A 124 -0.96 3.81 18.23
C VAL A 124 -0.82 4.75 17.04
N ALA A 125 0.14 4.47 16.17
CA ALA A 125 0.31 5.18 14.90
C ALA A 125 0.10 4.22 13.73
N PHE A 126 -0.47 4.71 12.63
CA PHE A 126 -0.69 3.94 11.41
C PHE A 126 0.22 4.43 10.30
N VAL A 127 0.76 3.48 9.55
CA VAL A 127 1.58 3.72 8.35
C VAL A 127 0.86 3.08 7.17
N ASP A 128 0.36 3.92 6.28
CA ASP A 128 -0.27 3.47 5.04
C ASP A 128 0.79 3.18 3.98
N GLY A 129 0.60 2.09 3.23
CA GLY A 129 1.53 1.75 2.16
C GLY A 129 1.16 0.52 1.36
N ILE A 130 1.94 0.26 0.32
CA ILE A 130 1.89 -1.00 -0.43
C ILE A 130 2.60 -2.12 0.33
N SER A 131 2.19 -3.36 0.13
CA SER A 131 2.69 -4.53 0.89
C SER A 131 4.21 -4.62 0.94
N THR A 132 4.90 -4.41 -0.18
CA THR A 132 6.36 -4.50 -0.28
C THR A 132 7.10 -3.45 0.56
N LEU A 133 6.56 -2.23 0.62
CA LEU A 133 7.09 -1.17 1.47
C LEU A 133 6.85 -1.50 2.95
N LEU A 134 5.63 -1.92 3.30
CA LEU A 134 5.27 -2.27 4.68
C LEU A 134 6.10 -3.45 5.21
N GLU A 135 6.39 -4.46 4.37
CA GLU A 135 7.28 -5.56 4.73
C GLU A 135 8.71 -5.06 5.04
N LYS A 136 9.23 -4.12 4.23
CA LYS A 136 10.53 -3.49 4.50
C LYS A 136 10.53 -2.75 5.84
N GLU A 137 9.50 -1.94 6.10
CA GLU A 137 9.37 -1.17 7.35
C GLU A 137 9.27 -2.08 8.60
N ILE A 138 8.62 -3.27 8.48
CA ILE A 138 8.56 -4.28 9.54
C ILE A 138 9.97 -4.82 9.86
N LEU A 139 10.74 -5.17 8.82
CA LEU A 139 12.09 -5.72 8.98
C LEU A 139 13.08 -4.72 9.57
N GLU A 140 12.90 -3.44 9.24
CA GLU A 140 13.71 -2.33 9.78
C GLU A 140 13.25 -1.90 11.18
N GLY A 141 12.21 -2.56 11.74
CA GLY A 141 11.70 -2.29 13.09
C GLY A 141 10.93 -0.97 13.23
N ARG A 142 10.59 -0.30 12.13
CA ARG A 142 9.79 0.94 12.13
C ARG A 142 8.30 0.68 12.28
N ILE A 143 7.84 -0.53 11.93
CA ILE A 143 6.47 -1.00 12.12
C ILE A 143 6.49 -2.20 13.04
N SER A 144 5.64 -2.20 14.08
CA SER A 144 5.52 -3.29 15.05
C SER A 144 4.85 -4.52 14.46
N PHE A 145 3.82 -4.31 13.64
CA PHE A 145 3.13 -5.34 12.86
C PHE A 145 2.34 -4.71 11.71
N GLY A 146 2.00 -5.52 10.71
CA GLY A 146 1.22 -5.08 9.55
C GLY A 146 0.00 -5.95 9.31
N ILE A 147 -1.03 -5.38 8.65
CA ILE A 147 -2.24 -6.08 8.23
C ILE A 147 -2.56 -5.68 6.79
N PHE A 148 -2.31 -6.60 5.85
CA PHE A 148 -2.50 -6.35 4.42
C PHE A 148 -2.65 -7.65 3.61
N PRO A 149 -3.13 -7.60 2.33
CA PRO A 149 -3.27 -8.77 1.50
C PRO A 149 -1.92 -9.25 0.96
N GLY A 150 -1.78 -10.57 0.85
CA GLY A 150 -0.60 -11.19 0.25
C GLY A 150 -0.57 -12.67 0.52
N PRO A 151 0.43 -13.39 0.03
CA PRO A 151 1.54 -13.85 0.84
C PRO A 151 2.66 -12.81 0.89
N PRO A 152 3.59 -12.92 1.88
CA PRO A 152 4.75 -12.05 1.95
C PRO A 152 5.63 -12.23 0.71
N ALA A 153 6.20 -11.13 0.21
CA ALA A 153 7.20 -11.18 -0.84
C ALA A 153 8.58 -11.64 -0.31
N ARG A 154 8.78 -11.54 1.00
CA ARG A 154 10.05 -11.81 1.69
C ARG A 154 9.90 -12.96 2.69
N SER A 155 10.88 -13.87 2.69
CA SER A 155 10.89 -15.05 3.57
C SER A 155 11.29 -14.75 5.02
N ASP A 156 11.87 -13.59 5.29
CA ASP A 156 12.30 -13.11 6.60
C ASP A 156 11.18 -12.40 7.40
N VAL A 157 10.04 -12.13 6.78
CA VAL A 157 8.83 -11.65 7.44
C VAL A 157 7.96 -12.84 7.88
N ALA A 158 7.52 -12.82 9.14
CA ALA A 158 6.54 -13.79 9.63
C ALA A 158 5.13 -13.42 9.14
N PHE A 159 4.37 -14.44 8.74
CA PHE A 159 3.04 -14.28 8.16
C PHE A 159 2.04 -15.21 8.85
N VAL A 160 1.02 -14.63 9.44
CA VAL A 160 -0.12 -15.36 10.02
C VAL A 160 -1.35 -15.11 9.17
N PRO A 161 -1.87 -16.10 8.43
CA PRO A 161 -3.09 -15.92 7.66
C PRO A 161 -4.28 -15.63 8.58
N LEU A 162 -5.00 -14.54 8.30
CA LEU A 162 -6.19 -14.13 9.05
C LEU A 162 -7.46 -14.67 8.38
N CYS A 163 -7.60 -14.52 7.06
CA CYS A 163 -8.74 -15.03 6.31
C CYS A 163 -8.41 -15.20 4.84
N GLN A 164 -9.30 -15.91 4.14
CA GLN A 164 -9.39 -15.83 2.68
C GLN A 164 -10.18 -14.58 2.31
N ASP A 165 -9.69 -13.82 1.35
CA ASP A 165 -10.27 -12.58 0.84
C ASP A 165 -10.76 -12.81 -0.60
N PRO A 166 -11.99 -13.32 -0.78
CA PRO A 166 -12.53 -13.60 -2.10
C PRO A 166 -12.81 -12.31 -2.86
N LEU A 167 -12.59 -12.36 -4.16
CA LEU A 167 -12.91 -11.29 -5.08
C LEU A 167 -14.29 -11.52 -5.70
N TYR A 168 -15.01 -10.42 -5.87
CA TYR A 168 -16.35 -10.40 -6.42
C TYR A 168 -16.41 -9.52 -7.66
N PHE A 169 -17.16 -9.94 -8.66
CA PHE A 169 -17.59 -9.04 -9.70
C PHE A 169 -18.66 -8.11 -9.14
N ALA A 170 -18.47 -6.82 -9.36
CA ALA A 170 -19.31 -5.74 -8.83
C ALA A 170 -19.94 -4.94 -9.96
N VAL A 171 -21.24 -4.71 -9.88
CA VAL A 171 -22.02 -3.99 -10.90
C VAL A 171 -23.17 -3.23 -10.24
N SER A 172 -23.53 -2.05 -10.74
CA SER A 172 -24.67 -1.31 -10.24
C SER A 172 -26.00 -1.96 -10.61
N ARG A 173 -26.96 -2.03 -9.67
CA ARG A 173 -28.35 -2.44 -9.95
C ARG A 173 -29.08 -1.45 -10.87
N ASP A 174 -28.59 -0.22 -10.96
CA ASP A 174 -29.15 0.80 -11.83
C ASP A 174 -28.70 0.61 -13.30
N ASN A 175 -27.74 -0.31 -13.56
CA ASN A 175 -27.34 -0.71 -14.91
C ASN A 175 -28.32 -1.75 -15.47
N LYS A 176 -29.41 -1.31 -16.07
CA LYS A 176 -30.46 -2.20 -16.62
C LYS A 176 -29.93 -3.26 -17.56
N LYS A 177 -28.98 -2.89 -18.46
CA LYS A 177 -28.36 -3.82 -19.43
C LYS A 177 -27.57 -4.91 -18.69
N ALA A 178 -26.79 -4.53 -17.67
CA ALA A 178 -26.03 -5.48 -16.88
C ALA A 178 -26.93 -6.42 -16.07
N VAL A 179 -27.99 -5.88 -15.45
CA VAL A 179 -28.96 -6.68 -14.68
C VAL A 179 -29.66 -7.70 -15.56
N GLU A 180 -30.01 -7.35 -16.80
CA GLU A 180 -30.63 -8.30 -17.74
C GLU A 180 -29.66 -9.43 -18.12
N ILE A 181 -28.37 -9.10 -18.36
CA ILE A 181 -27.34 -10.11 -18.63
C ILE A 181 -27.13 -11.01 -17.42
N LEU A 182 -27.15 -10.46 -16.20
CA LEU A 182 -27.00 -11.25 -14.97
C LEU A 182 -28.05 -12.33 -14.79
N LYS A 183 -29.29 -12.12 -15.25
CA LYS A 183 -30.36 -13.13 -15.17
C LYS A 183 -30.02 -14.41 -15.94
N SER A 184 -29.27 -14.32 -17.03
CA SER A 184 -28.81 -15.45 -17.85
C SER A 184 -27.39 -15.90 -17.50
N ALA A 185 -26.47 -14.98 -17.23
CA ALA A 185 -25.06 -15.27 -16.95
C ALA A 185 -24.82 -15.82 -15.54
N TRP A 186 -25.74 -15.61 -14.60
CA TRP A 186 -25.64 -16.10 -13.23
C TRP A 186 -26.38 -17.45 -13.05
N SER A 187 -25.63 -18.52 -12.85
CA SER A 187 -26.19 -19.88 -12.67
C SER A 187 -26.76 -20.15 -11.27
N GLY A 188 -26.70 -19.18 -10.34
CA GLY A 188 -26.99 -19.39 -8.92
C GLY A 188 -25.73 -19.71 -8.10
N LYS A 189 -24.66 -20.16 -8.75
CA LYS A 189 -23.43 -20.59 -8.10
C LYS A 189 -22.18 -19.90 -8.63
N PHE A 190 -22.11 -19.67 -9.92
CA PHE A 190 -21.00 -18.96 -10.59
C PHE A 190 -21.52 -18.02 -11.67
N LEU A 191 -20.71 -16.97 -11.95
CA LEU A 191 -20.98 -15.98 -12.99
C LEU A 191 -20.10 -16.27 -14.20
N ASP A 192 -20.70 -16.31 -15.40
CA ASP A 192 -19.96 -16.23 -16.65
C ASP A 192 -19.53 -14.79 -16.90
N LEU A 193 -18.29 -14.48 -16.51
CA LEU A 193 -17.73 -13.13 -16.63
C LEU A 193 -17.54 -12.71 -18.10
N ALA A 194 -17.43 -13.67 -19.06
CA ALA A 194 -17.29 -13.36 -20.47
C ALA A 194 -18.49 -12.57 -21.04
N ALA A 195 -19.67 -12.69 -20.43
CA ALA A 195 -20.84 -11.91 -20.78
C ALA A 195 -20.66 -10.39 -20.57
N PHE A 196 -19.65 -9.98 -19.80
CA PHE A 196 -19.36 -8.58 -19.47
C PHE A 196 -18.13 -8.01 -20.20
N ARG A 197 -17.61 -8.70 -21.22
CA ARG A 197 -16.40 -8.29 -21.97
C ARG A 197 -16.47 -6.89 -22.56
N ASP A 198 -17.65 -6.44 -22.97
CA ASP A 198 -17.87 -5.15 -23.61
C ASP A 198 -18.21 -4.03 -22.61
N PHE A 199 -18.30 -4.35 -21.32
CA PHE A 199 -18.56 -3.34 -20.30
C PHE A 199 -17.31 -2.52 -19.98
N PRO A 200 -17.48 -1.23 -19.63
CA PRO A 200 -16.39 -0.42 -19.14
C PRO A 200 -16.01 -0.86 -17.70
N PHE A 201 -14.70 -1.07 -17.47
CA PHE A 201 -14.18 -1.42 -16.16
C PHE A 201 -13.61 -0.21 -15.44
N VAL A 202 -13.90 -0.07 -14.15
CA VAL A 202 -13.14 0.79 -13.23
C VAL A 202 -12.09 -0.07 -12.54
N LEU A 203 -10.84 0.38 -12.57
CA LEU A 203 -9.68 -0.43 -12.19
C LEU A 203 -8.81 0.29 -11.16
N HIS A 204 -8.03 -0.47 -10.41
CA HIS A 204 -6.89 0.10 -9.69
C HIS A 204 -5.84 0.64 -10.65
N THR A 205 -5.08 1.63 -10.17
CA THR A 205 -3.91 2.19 -10.88
C THR A 205 -2.85 1.11 -11.14
N LYS A 206 -1.96 1.37 -12.09
CA LYS A 206 -0.84 0.49 -12.42
C LYS A 206 0.06 0.25 -11.19
N GLY A 207 0.53 -0.98 -11.03
CA GLY A 207 1.33 -1.40 -9.87
C GLY A 207 0.53 -1.95 -8.69
N ALA A 208 -0.79 -1.82 -8.68
CA ALA A 208 -1.63 -2.43 -7.65
C ALA A 208 -1.87 -3.93 -7.96
N LYS A 209 -1.58 -4.81 -7.00
CA LYS A 209 -1.81 -6.28 -7.13
C LYS A 209 -3.25 -6.64 -7.56
N LEU A 210 -4.26 -5.88 -7.10
CA LEU A 210 -5.65 -6.14 -7.50
C LEU A 210 -5.90 -5.83 -8.97
N ARG A 211 -5.19 -4.87 -9.56
CA ARG A 211 -5.25 -4.63 -11.01
C ARG A 211 -4.75 -5.84 -11.79
N ASP A 212 -3.58 -6.35 -11.45
CA ASP A 212 -2.98 -7.50 -12.13
C ASP A 212 -3.87 -8.74 -12.02
N LEU A 213 -4.45 -8.96 -10.82
CA LEU A 213 -5.43 -10.02 -10.60
C LEU A 213 -6.69 -9.83 -11.45
N THR A 214 -7.20 -8.59 -11.58
CA THR A 214 -8.36 -8.28 -12.43
C THR A 214 -8.09 -8.64 -13.90
N PHE A 215 -6.92 -8.25 -14.42
CA PHE A 215 -6.52 -8.62 -15.79
C PHE A 215 -6.40 -10.12 -15.95
N HIS A 216 -5.75 -10.81 -15.02
CA HIS A 216 -5.59 -12.25 -15.06
C HIS A 216 -6.92 -13.01 -15.00
N ILE A 217 -7.85 -12.56 -14.14
CA ILE A 217 -9.19 -13.12 -14.05
C ILE A 217 -9.94 -12.92 -15.39
N CYS A 218 -9.99 -11.71 -15.91
CA CYS A 218 -10.68 -11.43 -17.17
C CYS A 218 -10.08 -12.24 -18.34
N GLN A 219 -8.74 -12.37 -18.37
CA GLN A 219 -8.06 -13.18 -19.38
C GLN A 219 -8.42 -14.67 -19.30
N SER A 220 -8.65 -15.21 -18.09
CA SER A 220 -9.12 -16.60 -17.92
C SER A 220 -10.53 -16.83 -18.47
N PHE A 221 -11.32 -15.75 -18.66
CA PHE A 221 -12.62 -15.75 -19.35
C PHE A 221 -12.53 -15.29 -20.81
N GLY A 222 -11.32 -15.21 -21.39
CA GLY A 222 -11.09 -14.94 -22.81
C GLY A 222 -11.21 -13.48 -23.24
N PHE A 223 -11.04 -12.49 -22.34
CA PHE A 223 -11.03 -11.08 -22.68
C PHE A 223 -10.09 -10.26 -21.78
N LEU A 224 -9.80 -9.02 -22.22
CA LEU A 224 -9.11 -8.03 -21.38
C LEU A 224 -10.10 -6.93 -20.98
N PRO A 225 -10.06 -6.45 -19.71
CA PRO A 225 -10.96 -5.41 -19.27
C PRO A 225 -10.64 -4.09 -19.97
N ARG A 226 -11.65 -3.37 -20.42
CA ARG A 226 -11.53 -2.04 -21.03
C ARG A 226 -11.62 -0.98 -19.92
N PRO A 227 -10.51 -0.34 -19.50
CA PRO A 227 -10.55 0.65 -18.44
C PRO A 227 -11.26 1.92 -18.91
N ILE A 228 -12.18 2.44 -18.10
CA ILE A 228 -12.79 3.76 -18.25
C ILE A 228 -12.27 4.76 -17.22
N CYS A 229 -11.90 4.27 -16.05
CA CYS A 229 -11.34 5.06 -14.97
C CYS A 229 -10.39 4.21 -14.12
N GLU A 230 -9.36 4.84 -13.55
CA GLU A 230 -8.42 4.22 -12.65
C GLU A 230 -8.37 4.99 -11.33
N SER A 231 -8.26 4.29 -10.20
CA SER A 231 -8.14 4.88 -8.86
C SER A 231 -7.21 4.08 -7.97
N GLU A 232 -6.58 4.76 -7.02
CA GLU A 232 -5.68 4.15 -6.02
C GLU A 232 -6.45 3.49 -4.88
N THR A 233 -7.71 3.86 -4.63
CA THR A 233 -8.47 3.37 -3.49
C THR A 233 -9.66 2.52 -3.90
N LEU A 234 -9.91 1.46 -3.13
CA LEU A 234 -11.03 0.55 -3.34
C LEU A 234 -12.38 1.23 -3.05
N ASP A 235 -12.40 2.16 -2.11
CA ASP A 235 -13.60 2.98 -1.81
C ASP A 235 -14.05 3.80 -3.02
N THR A 236 -13.09 4.39 -3.75
CA THR A 236 -13.40 5.13 -4.99
C THR A 236 -13.91 4.19 -6.08
N LEU A 237 -13.29 3.01 -6.26
CA LEU A 237 -13.77 2.02 -7.24
C LEU A 237 -15.19 1.57 -6.90
N TYR A 238 -15.46 1.26 -5.63
CA TYR A 238 -16.81 0.94 -5.17
C TYR A 238 -17.79 2.08 -5.46
N SER A 239 -17.42 3.32 -5.14
CA SER A 239 -18.26 4.50 -5.39
C SER A 239 -18.57 4.68 -6.89
N LEU A 240 -17.60 4.49 -7.78
CA LEU A 240 -17.80 4.57 -9.22
C LEU A 240 -18.78 3.50 -9.71
N VAL A 241 -18.67 2.26 -9.24
CA VAL A 241 -19.64 1.20 -9.53
C VAL A 241 -21.02 1.55 -8.97
N ASN A 242 -21.08 2.05 -7.73
CA ASN A 242 -22.31 2.46 -7.07
C ASN A 242 -23.08 3.53 -7.86
N HIS A 243 -22.35 4.44 -8.51
CA HIS A 243 -22.92 5.48 -9.40
C HIS A 243 -23.03 5.06 -10.88
N ASN A 244 -22.91 3.77 -11.16
CA ASN A 244 -23.08 3.19 -12.50
C ASN A 244 -22.10 3.70 -13.58
N TYR A 245 -20.87 4.07 -13.21
CA TYR A 245 -19.82 4.46 -14.16
C TYR A 245 -19.15 3.28 -14.87
N GLY A 246 -19.24 2.08 -14.30
CA GLY A 246 -18.65 0.88 -14.88
C GLY A 246 -18.83 -0.33 -13.97
N VAL A 247 -18.14 -1.42 -14.32
CA VAL A 247 -18.06 -2.65 -13.53
C VAL A 247 -16.67 -2.82 -12.94
N ALA A 248 -16.52 -3.62 -11.88
CA ALA A 248 -15.23 -3.85 -11.25
C ALA A 248 -15.10 -5.28 -10.71
N ILE A 249 -13.86 -5.68 -10.40
CA ILE A 249 -13.58 -6.80 -9.52
C ILE A 249 -13.06 -6.23 -8.19
N LEU A 250 -13.79 -6.47 -7.11
CA LEU A 250 -13.56 -5.87 -5.80
C LEU A 250 -13.43 -6.96 -4.72
N SER A 251 -12.65 -6.66 -3.68
CA SER A 251 -12.65 -7.39 -2.42
C SER A 251 -13.71 -6.81 -1.48
N LEU A 252 -14.39 -7.66 -0.73
CA LEU A 252 -15.36 -7.23 0.27
C LEU A 252 -14.76 -7.01 1.65
N THR A 253 -13.59 -7.56 1.92
CA THR A 253 -12.93 -7.48 3.22
C THR A 253 -12.81 -6.05 3.76
N PRO A 254 -12.46 -5.02 2.96
CA PRO A 254 -12.43 -3.63 3.40
C PRO A 254 -13.79 -2.92 3.37
N LEU A 255 -14.82 -3.49 2.75
CA LEU A 255 -16.13 -2.85 2.58
C LEU A 255 -17.10 -3.23 3.71
N THR A 256 -16.69 -3.05 4.97
CA THR A 256 -17.43 -3.56 6.15
C THR A 256 -18.62 -2.72 6.59
N ASN A 257 -18.81 -1.52 6.04
CA ASN A 257 -19.85 -0.57 6.48
C ASN A 257 -20.73 -0.11 5.29
N LEU A 258 -21.16 -1.04 4.45
CA LEU A 258 -22.10 -0.71 3.38
C LEU A 258 -23.47 -0.38 3.99
N SER A 259 -23.97 0.82 3.71
CA SER A 259 -25.33 1.20 4.06
C SER A 259 -26.33 0.50 3.13
N GLU A 260 -27.27 -0.27 3.67
CA GLU A 260 -28.31 -0.93 2.87
C GLU A 260 -29.13 0.08 2.03
N LYS A 261 -29.32 1.29 2.54
CA LYS A 261 -30.08 2.34 1.86
C LYS A 261 -29.33 2.96 0.68
N GLU A 262 -28.01 3.05 0.77
CA GLU A 262 -27.16 3.74 -0.20
C GLU A 262 -26.47 2.78 -1.17
N ASN A 263 -26.40 1.49 -0.82
CA ASN A 263 -25.78 0.49 -1.70
C ASN A 263 -26.62 0.22 -2.94
N ARG A 264 -26.02 0.47 -4.09
CA ARG A 264 -26.56 0.12 -5.43
C ARG A 264 -25.74 -0.99 -6.09
N VAL A 265 -24.70 -1.49 -5.44
CA VAL A 265 -23.79 -2.47 -6.02
C VAL A 265 -24.24 -3.89 -5.70
N LEU A 266 -24.37 -4.69 -6.73
CA LEU A 266 -24.57 -6.13 -6.68
C LEU A 266 -23.22 -6.84 -6.78
N PHE A 267 -23.00 -7.83 -5.94
CA PHE A 267 -21.76 -8.59 -5.88
C PHE A 267 -21.99 -10.05 -6.25
N PHE A 268 -21.14 -10.54 -7.15
CA PHE A 268 -21.18 -11.93 -7.63
C PHE A 268 -19.84 -12.61 -7.36
N PRO A 269 -19.81 -13.77 -6.68
CA PRO A 269 -18.59 -14.49 -6.43
C PRO A 269 -17.95 -14.98 -7.72
N LEU A 270 -16.64 -14.86 -7.82
CA LEU A 270 -15.85 -15.40 -8.91
C LEU A 270 -15.21 -16.72 -8.47
N LEU A 271 -15.63 -17.82 -9.08
CA LEU A 271 -15.16 -19.16 -8.74
C LEU A 271 -13.95 -19.56 -9.59
N THR A 272 -12.88 -18.76 -9.56
CA THR A 272 -11.59 -19.10 -10.15
C THR A 272 -10.52 -19.15 -9.05
N PRO A 273 -9.47 -19.99 -9.17
CA PRO A 273 -8.39 -20.03 -8.19
C PRO A 273 -7.75 -18.65 -7.96
N SER A 274 -7.67 -17.83 -9.01
CA SER A 274 -7.12 -16.46 -8.96
C SER A 274 -8.03 -15.45 -8.27
N ALA A 275 -9.29 -15.76 -8.02
CA ALA A 275 -10.25 -14.86 -7.41
C ALA A 275 -10.26 -14.90 -5.87
N THR A 276 -9.22 -15.43 -5.26
CA THR A 276 -9.10 -15.46 -3.80
C THR A 276 -7.68 -15.09 -3.40
N ARG A 277 -7.56 -14.19 -2.46
CA ARG A 277 -6.28 -13.79 -1.84
C ARG A 277 -6.30 -14.20 -0.38
N THR A 278 -5.11 -14.36 0.20
CA THR A 278 -4.99 -14.48 1.65
C THR A 278 -4.80 -13.08 2.22
N PHE A 279 -5.61 -12.70 3.19
CA PHE A 279 -5.41 -11.50 3.99
C PHE A 279 -4.72 -11.90 5.28
N GLY A 280 -3.66 -11.20 5.67
CA GLY A 280 -2.79 -11.68 6.73
C GLY A 280 -2.27 -10.62 7.68
N PHE A 281 -1.73 -11.13 8.77
CA PHE A 281 -1.01 -10.39 9.79
C PHE A 281 0.50 -10.64 9.61
N TYR A 282 1.29 -9.58 9.68
CA TYR A 282 2.72 -9.58 9.40
C TYR A 282 3.49 -9.00 10.58
N CYS A 283 4.60 -9.64 10.94
CA CYS A 283 5.55 -9.13 11.93
C CYS A 283 6.97 -9.62 11.60
N SER A 284 7.98 -9.13 12.29
CA SER A 284 9.31 -9.72 12.21
C SER A 284 9.32 -11.12 12.84
N ARG A 285 10.19 -12.02 12.36
CA ARG A 285 10.25 -13.41 12.83
C ARG A 285 10.57 -13.55 14.33
N ASP A 286 11.37 -12.66 14.86
CA ASP A 286 11.70 -12.62 16.29
C ASP A 286 10.50 -12.27 17.17
N GLN A 287 9.52 -11.53 16.63
CA GLN A 287 8.28 -11.15 17.31
C GLN A 287 7.12 -12.13 17.07
N GLU A 288 7.26 -13.10 16.19
CA GLU A 288 6.19 -14.06 15.87
C GLU A 288 5.62 -14.77 17.11
N LYS A 289 6.46 -15.06 18.09
CA LYS A 289 6.07 -15.72 19.35
C LYS A 289 5.70 -14.74 20.48
N ASP A 290 5.73 -13.44 20.23
CA ASP A 290 5.34 -12.44 21.24
C ASP A 290 3.85 -12.58 21.59
N SER A 291 3.55 -12.64 22.88
CA SER A 291 2.20 -12.85 23.41
C SER A 291 1.22 -11.73 22.99
N PHE A 292 1.69 -10.49 22.89
CA PHE A 292 0.87 -9.36 22.45
C PHE A 292 0.53 -9.51 20.96
N ILE A 293 1.53 -9.79 20.12
CA ILE A 293 1.37 -10.03 18.67
C ILE A 293 0.37 -11.14 18.40
N GLN A 294 0.49 -12.29 19.08
CA GLN A 294 -0.42 -13.42 18.94
C GLN A 294 -1.87 -13.08 19.36
N LYS A 295 -2.04 -12.31 20.45
CA LYS A 295 -3.36 -11.87 20.90
C LYS A 295 -4.01 -10.89 19.93
N VAL A 296 -3.23 -9.95 19.36
CA VAL A 296 -3.74 -9.01 18.34
C VAL A 296 -4.16 -9.77 17.08
N ALA A 297 -3.31 -10.66 16.56
CA ALA A 297 -3.61 -11.46 15.38
C ALA A 297 -4.89 -12.31 15.57
N LYS A 298 -5.03 -12.98 16.73
CA LYS A 298 -6.23 -13.75 17.07
C LYS A 298 -7.49 -12.88 17.12
N ALA A 299 -7.41 -11.71 17.77
CA ALA A 299 -8.56 -10.81 17.89
C ALA A 299 -8.96 -10.23 16.52
N MET A 300 -7.99 -9.91 15.67
CA MET A 300 -8.25 -9.45 14.30
C MET A 300 -8.89 -10.54 13.45
N ARG A 301 -8.45 -11.79 13.54
CA ARG A 301 -9.08 -12.93 12.84
C ARG A 301 -10.56 -13.03 13.18
N ILE A 302 -10.91 -13.04 14.46
CA ILE A 302 -12.31 -13.12 14.92
C ILE A 302 -13.13 -11.95 14.36
N LYS A 303 -12.57 -10.72 14.39
CA LYS A 303 -13.27 -9.55 13.88
C LYS A 303 -13.51 -9.61 12.38
N ILE A 304 -12.53 -10.07 11.61
CA ILE A 304 -12.62 -10.19 10.16
C ILE A 304 -13.62 -11.29 9.76
N GLU A 305 -13.59 -12.44 10.44
CA GLU A 305 -14.53 -13.53 10.21
C GLU A 305 -15.98 -13.08 10.45
N ALA A 306 -16.23 -12.37 11.56
CA ALA A 306 -17.56 -11.82 11.85
C ALA A 306 -18.03 -10.83 10.78
N ASN A 307 -17.15 -9.94 10.32
CA ASN A 307 -17.46 -8.99 9.24
C ASN A 307 -17.76 -9.73 7.92
N HIS A 308 -16.99 -10.77 7.59
CA HIS A 308 -17.21 -11.56 6.37
C HIS A 308 -18.56 -12.28 6.39
N GLN A 309 -18.94 -12.88 7.50
CA GLN A 309 -20.25 -13.55 7.63
C GLN A 309 -21.39 -12.56 7.45
N GLN A 310 -21.31 -11.39 8.11
CA GLN A 310 -22.31 -10.34 7.97
C GLN A 310 -22.42 -9.84 6.53
N MET A 311 -21.29 -9.57 5.90
CA MET A 311 -21.24 -9.07 4.52
C MET A 311 -21.76 -10.11 3.52
N LYS A 312 -21.39 -11.39 3.70
CA LYS A 312 -21.88 -12.46 2.82
C LYS A 312 -23.40 -12.58 2.89
N ALA A 313 -23.99 -12.59 4.07
CA ALA A 313 -25.44 -12.63 4.26
C ALA A 313 -26.13 -11.41 3.61
N PHE A 314 -25.53 -10.22 3.71
CA PHE A 314 -26.03 -9.00 3.09
C PHE A 314 -26.07 -9.12 1.57
N ILE A 315 -24.95 -9.47 0.91
CA ILE A 315 -24.87 -9.54 -0.56
C ILE A 315 -25.70 -10.68 -1.15
N GLU A 316 -25.86 -11.80 -0.44
CA GLU A 316 -26.71 -12.90 -0.90
C GLU A 316 -28.18 -12.48 -0.94
N ARG A 317 -28.68 -11.91 0.14
CA ARG A 317 -30.04 -11.39 0.24
C ARG A 317 -30.33 -10.32 -0.83
N ASP A 318 -29.41 -9.37 -1.00
CA ASP A 318 -29.55 -8.26 -1.96
C ASP A 318 -29.57 -8.75 -3.41
N ARG A 319 -28.72 -9.73 -3.73
CA ARG A 319 -28.66 -10.37 -5.06
C ARG A 319 -29.93 -11.15 -5.38
N GLU A 320 -30.44 -11.95 -4.44
CA GLU A 320 -31.66 -12.74 -4.61
C GLU A 320 -32.87 -11.85 -4.86
N HIS A 321 -32.99 -10.77 -4.10
CA HIS A 321 -34.05 -9.78 -4.26
C HIS A 321 -34.06 -9.16 -5.68
N VAL A 322 -32.90 -8.76 -6.21
CA VAL A 322 -32.82 -8.10 -7.53
C VAL A 322 -33.02 -9.09 -8.69
N LEU A 323 -32.57 -10.35 -8.54
CA LEU A 323 -32.71 -11.37 -9.58
C LEU A 323 -34.04 -12.11 -9.56
N GLY A 324 -34.93 -11.82 -8.59
CA GLY A 324 -36.26 -12.43 -8.49
C GLY A 324 -36.21 -13.93 -8.16
N ARG A 325 -35.20 -14.36 -7.41
CA ARG A 325 -34.99 -15.78 -6.99
C ARG A 325 -35.23 -15.98 -5.48
N GLY A 326 -35.94 -15.04 -4.84
CA GLY A 326 -36.39 -15.13 -3.45
C GLY A 326 -37.80 -15.61 -3.32
#